data_63692374e844d39026002d87720752bd
#
_entry.id   63692374e844d39026002d87720752bd
#
_cell.length_a   1.000
_cell.length_b   1.000
_cell.length_c   1.000
_cell.angle_alpha   90.00
_cell.angle_beta   90.00
_cell.angle_gamma   90.00
#
_symmetry.space_group_name_H-M   'P 1'
#
loop_
_entity.id
_entity.type
_entity.pdbx_description
1 polymer ?
#
loop_
_entity_poly.entity_id
_entity_poly.type
_entity_poly.pdbx_seq_one_letter_code
_entity_poly.pdbx_strand_id
1 'polypeptide(L)'
;MFKVNDNYLKLPGSYLFSTIGKKVNAYSAAHPDKKIIRLGIGDVTQPLAPAIIDALHGAVDEMGKAETFHGYAPDLGYEFLRNAIAENDYKARGCDIAPDEIFVSDGAKCDCGNIQEIFSLDNKIAVCDPVYPVYVDSNVMAGRTGTYDPKSETWSDVIYMPCLAENGFAPKLPKETPDLIYLCFPNNPTGATITKAQLQEWVDYANKVGAVILYDAAYEAYISEPDVPHSIYECEGARTCAIEFRSFSKNAGFTGVRLGFTVIPKDLKSGDVSLHALWARRHGTKYNGAPYIVQRAGEAVYSAAGKAQLKEQVAYYRNNAHYILNGLKEAGFTVSGGVNAPYIWLKAPNGMTSWEFFDYLLENVNVVGTPGSGFGPSGEHYFRLTAFGSYENIVEAVDRLKKIRL
;
A
#
# COMPACT_ATOMS: atom_id res chain seq x y z
N MET A 1 0.70 -11.28 38.47
CA MET A 1 1.47 -11.31 37.23
C MET A 1 0.60 -10.66 36.14
N PHE A 2 1.13 -9.74 35.33
CA PHE A 2 0.40 -9.18 34.20
C PHE A 2 0.16 -10.23 33.11
N LYS A 3 -0.87 -10.04 32.30
CA LYS A 3 -1.16 -10.86 31.12
C LYS A 3 -0.82 -10.07 29.87
N VAL A 4 -0.30 -10.77 28.85
CA VAL A 4 -0.05 -10.19 27.50
C VAL A 4 -1.27 -10.38 26.61
N ASN A 5 -1.30 -9.71 25.47
CA ASN A 5 -2.28 -9.98 24.42
C ASN A 5 -1.82 -11.22 23.63
N ASP A 6 -2.42 -12.35 23.91
CA ASP A 6 -2.03 -13.66 23.35
C ASP A 6 -2.25 -13.73 21.83
N ASN A 7 -3.02 -12.81 21.24
CA ASN A 7 -3.19 -12.77 19.78
C ASN A 7 -1.87 -12.48 19.04
N TYR A 8 -0.93 -11.75 19.66
CA TYR A 8 0.39 -11.52 19.10
C TYR A 8 1.21 -12.78 18.97
N LEU A 9 0.96 -13.79 19.80
CA LEU A 9 1.65 -15.08 19.76
C LEU A 9 1.16 -15.99 18.62
N LYS A 10 0.05 -15.66 18.00
CA LYS A 10 -0.51 -16.39 16.85
C LYS A 10 0.22 -16.08 15.53
N LEU A 11 0.89 -14.92 15.46
CA LEU A 11 1.63 -14.52 14.27
C LEU A 11 2.93 -15.33 14.11
N PRO A 12 3.39 -15.59 12.86
CA PRO A 12 4.72 -16.15 12.62
C PRO A 12 5.80 -15.33 13.32
N GLY A 13 6.82 -15.99 13.88
CA GLY A 13 7.90 -15.33 14.62
C GLY A 13 8.77 -14.38 13.81
N SER A 14 8.56 -14.28 12.50
CA SER A 14 9.28 -13.39 11.59
C SER A 14 8.36 -12.84 10.49
N TYR A 15 8.30 -11.52 10.37
CA TYR A 15 7.64 -10.85 9.26
C TYR A 15 8.37 -11.17 7.94
N LEU A 16 7.63 -11.39 6.83
CA LEU A 16 8.13 -11.79 5.51
C LEU A 16 9.43 -11.08 5.11
N PHE A 17 9.43 -9.74 5.14
CA PHE A 17 10.58 -8.94 4.72
C PHE A 17 11.81 -9.09 5.63
N SER A 18 11.61 -9.44 6.89
CA SER A 18 12.69 -9.75 7.83
C SER A 18 13.37 -11.07 7.46
N THR A 19 12.60 -12.09 7.07
CA THR A 19 13.13 -13.39 6.63
C THR A 19 13.95 -13.23 5.35
N ILE A 20 13.45 -12.50 4.36
CA ILE A 20 14.18 -12.15 3.13
C ILE A 20 15.50 -11.46 3.48
N GLY A 21 15.45 -10.44 4.36
CA GLY A 21 16.64 -9.70 4.79
C GLY A 21 17.72 -10.60 5.41
N LYS A 22 17.32 -11.53 6.27
CA LYS A 22 18.25 -12.51 6.89
C LYS A 22 18.91 -13.40 5.84
N LYS A 23 18.14 -13.98 4.90
CA LYS A 23 18.67 -14.83 3.82
C LYS A 23 19.67 -14.06 2.95
N VAL A 24 19.30 -12.86 2.51
CA VAL A 24 20.15 -12.03 1.64
C VAL A 24 21.43 -11.60 2.35
N ASN A 25 21.36 -11.21 3.62
CA ASN A 25 22.53 -10.83 4.40
C ASN A 25 23.49 -12.02 4.62
N ALA A 26 22.95 -13.21 4.90
CA ALA A 26 23.76 -14.42 5.04
C ALA A 26 24.49 -14.76 3.71
N TYR A 27 23.76 -14.69 2.59
CA TYR A 27 24.36 -14.92 1.26
C TYR A 27 25.42 -13.86 0.92
N SER A 28 25.15 -12.58 1.17
CA SER A 28 26.12 -11.51 0.93
C SER A 28 27.42 -11.67 1.74
N ALA A 29 27.30 -12.12 2.99
CA ALA A 29 28.46 -12.39 3.84
C ALA A 29 29.31 -13.56 3.33
N ALA A 30 28.67 -14.60 2.77
CA ALA A 30 29.34 -15.74 2.18
C ALA A 30 29.93 -15.47 0.77
N HIS A 31 29.40 -14.47 0.05
CA HIS A 31 29.78 -14.12 -1.32
C HIS A 31 30.02 -12.62 -1.47
N PRO A 32 31.06 -12.05 -0.87
CA PRO A 32 31.31 -10.60 -0.84
C PRO A 32 31.66 -10.02 -2.23
N ASP A 33 32.07 -10.86 -3.17
CA ASP A 33 32.37 -10.52 -4.57
C ASP A 33 31.12 -10.40 -5.45
N LYS A 34 29.95 -10.86 -5.00
CA LYS A 34 28.73 -10.87 -5.79
C LYS A 34 27.92 -9.57 -5.61
N LYS A 35 27.62 -8.91 -6.73
CA LYS A 35 26.69 -7.78 -6.74
C LYS A 35 25.26 -8.30 -6.73
N ILE A 36 24.55 -8.14 -5.63
CA ILE A 36 23.12 -8.49 -5.49
C ILE A 36 22.27 -7.29 -5.86
N ILE A 37 21.35 -7.46 -6.81
CA ILE A 37 20.37 -6.46 -7.20
C ILE A 37 19.06 -6.73 -6.46
N ARG A 38 18.61 -5.76 -5.66
CA ARG A 38 17.44 -5.90 -4.79
C ARG A 38 16.22 -5.25 -5.43
N LEU A 39 15.28 -6.07 -5.91
CA LEU A 39 13.99 -5.66 -6.48
C LEU A 39 12.80 -6.21 -5.66
N GLY A 40 13.01 -6.49 -4.37
CA GLY A 40 11.99 -7.08 -3.50
C GLY A 40 11.27 -6.06 -2.61
N ILE A 41 11.97 -5.05 -2.10
CA ILE A 41 11.42 -4.08 -1.18
C ILE A 41 10.73 -2.96 -1.96
N GLY A 42 9.47 -2.68 -1.61
CA GLY A 42 8.71 -1.57 -2.18
C GLY A 42 9.14 -0.22 -1.58
N ASP A 43 10.43 0.10 -1.62
CA ASP A 43 10.98 1.37 -1.16
C ASP A 43 11.49 2.20 -2.35
N VAL A 44 11.18 3.49 -2.34
CA VAL A 44 11.62 4.43 -3.37
C VAL A 44 13.12 4.69 -3.25
N THR A 45 13.77 4.99 -4.38
CA THR A 45 15.24 5.15 -4.47
C THR A 45 15.66 6.52 -4.98
N GLN A 46 14.73 7.31 -5.54
CA GLN A 46 15.01 8.69 -5.94
C GLN A 46 15.05 9.60 -4.70
N PRO A 47 15.95 10.60 -4.67
CA PRO A 47 15.95 11.59 -3.61
C PRO A 47 14.67 12.41 -3.61
N LEU A 48 14.35 13.06 -2.49
CA LEU A 48 13.23 13.99 -2.41
C LEU A 48 13.34 15.09 -3.47
N ALA A 49 12.21 15.48 -4.03
CA ALA A 49 12.15 16.55 -5.02
C ALA A 49 12.65 17.89 -4.42
N PRO A 50 13.35 18.75 -5.21
CA PRO A 50 13.87 20.02 -4.72
C PRO A 50 12.84 20.91 -4.03
N ALA A 51 11.62 21.03 -4.56
CA ALA A 51 10.56 21.82 -3.93
C ALA A 51 10.18 21.32 -2.53
N ILE A 52 10.28 20.01 -2.30
CA ILE A 52 10.03 19.39 -1.00
C ILE A 52 11.18 19.69 -0.04
N ILE A 53 12.42 19.61 -0.49
CA ILE A 53 13.61 19.95 0.30
C ILE A 53 13.57 21.42 0.74
N ASP A 54 13.23 22.32 -0.19
CA ASP A 54 13.11 23.76 0.10
C ASP A 54 12.03 24.02 1.16
N ALA A 55 10.89 23.32 1.07
CA ALA A 55 9.81 23.44 2.05
C ALA A 55 10.22 22.91 3.44
N LEU A 56 10.97 21.79 3.49
CA LEU A 56 11.52 21.26 4.74
C LEU A 56 12.47 22.27 5.40
N HIS A 57 13.40 22.87 4.64
CA HIS A 57 14.33 23.87 5.14
C HIS A 57 13.58 25.12 5.66
N GLY A 58 12.63 25.64 4.88
CA GLY A 58 11.82 26.79 5.29
C GLY A 58 11.06 26.53 6.58
N ALA A 59 10.44 25.34 6.70
CA ALA A 59 9.69 24.97 7.90
C ALA A 59 10.60 24.80 9.14
N VAL A 60 11.84 24.30 8.97
CA VAL A 60 12.84 24.24 10.06
C VAL A 60 13.24 25.64 10.50
N ASP A 61 13.46 26.58 9.57
CA ASP A 61 13.76 27.97 9.87
C ASP A 61 12.62 28.68 10.61
N GLU A 62 11.37 28.39 10.26
CA GLU A 62 10.17 28.86 10.99
C GLU A 62 10.15 28.36 12.43
N MET A 63 10.46 27.08 12.64
CA MET A 63 10.50 26.48 14.00
C MET A 63 11.62 27.08 14.88
N GLY A 64 12.62 27.70 14.29
CA GLY A 64 13.72 28.37 14.98
C GLY A 64 13.40 29.78 15.49
N LYS A 65 12.23 30.34 15.20
CA LYS A 65 11.85 31.73 15.54
C LYS A 65 10.62 31.75 16.42
N ALA A 66 10.65 32.58 17.45
CA ALA A 66 9.53 32.66 18.42
C ALA A 66 8.18 33.04 17.74
N GLU A 67 8.24 33.89 16.72
CA GLU A 67 7.05 34.40 16.01
C GLU A 67 6.38 33.37 15.10
N THR A 68 7.15 32.36 14.65
CA THR A 68 6.69 31.34 13.70
C THR A 68 6.81 29.92 14.25
N PHE A 69 7.12 29.77 15.53
CA PHE A 69 7.17 28.47 16.20
C PHE A 69 5.79 27.81 16.26
N HIS A 70 5.75 26.51 15.97
CA HIS A 70 4.55 25.68 16.05
C HIS A 70 4.70 24.62 17.14
N GLY A 71 3.74 24.54 18.06
CA GLY A 71 3.60 23.47 19.04
C GLY A 71 2.92 22.23 18.47
N TYR A 72 2.07 21.58 19.26
CA TYR A 72 1.28 20.44 18.79
C TYR A 72 0.42 20.80 17.59
N ALA A 73 0.41 19.93 16.59
CA ALA A 73 -0.48 20.07 15.45
C ALA A 73 -1.96 19.89 15.87
N PRO A 74 -2.92 20.48 15.13
CA PRO A 74 -4.32 20.10 15.26
C PRO A 74 -4.51 18.59 15.04
N ASP A 75 -5.43 17.97 15.76
CA ASP A 75 -5.67 16.51 15.73
C ASP A 75 -5.87 15.94 14.31
N LEU A 76 -6.54 16.69 13.43
CA LEU A 76 -6.75 16.28 12.03
C LEU A 76 -5.57 16.61 11.11
N GLY A 77 -4.56 17.32 11.60
CA GLY A 77 -3.52 17.94 10.79
C GLY A 77 -3.81 19.39 10.45
N TYR A 78 -2.80 20.10 9.95
CA TYR A 78 -2.92 21.53 9.62
C TYR A 78 -3.88 21.76 8.45
N GLU A 79 -4.63 22.84 8.55
CA GLU A 79 -5.64 23.23 7.57
C GLU A 79 -5.02 23.46 6.17
N PHE A 80 -3.82 24.06 6.09
CA PHE A 80 -3.15 24.31 4.82
C PHE A 80 -2.93 23.01 4.02
N LEU A 81 -2.55 21.89 4.69
CA LEU A 81 -2.35 20.63 4.03
C LEU A 81 -3.69 19.95 3.68
N ARG A 82 -4.66 19.95 4.60
CA ARG A 82 -5.98 19.35 4.36
C ARG A 82 -6.72 20.04 3.22
N ASN A 83 -6.62 21.37 3.13
CA ASN A 83 -7.17 22.15 2.00
C ASN A 83 -6.46 21.78 0.68
N ALA A 84 -5.13 21.68 0.67
CA ALA A 84 -4.37 21.29 -0.51
C ALA A 84 -4.76 19.89 -1.00
N ILE A 85 -4.91 18.92 -0.08
CA ILE A 85 -5.37 17.56 -0.39
C ILE A 85 -6.80 17.60 -0.97
N ALA A 86 -7.75 18.24 -0.28
CA ALA A 86 -9.15 18.29 -0.72
C ALA A 86 -9.28 18.90 -2.13
N GLU A 87 -8.57 19.97 -2.43
CA GLU A 87 -8.63 20.65 -3.72
C GLU A 87 -8.01 19.83 -4.84
N ASN A 88 -6.82 19.21 -4.59
CA ASN A 88 -6.04 18.59 -5.64
C ASN A 88 -6.34 17.10 -5.86
N ASP A 89 -6.60 16.35 -4.79
CA ASP A 89 -6.81 14.90 -4.88
C ASP A 89 -8.28 14.53 -5.07
N TYR A 90 -9.21 15.38 -4.61
CA TYR A 90 -10.65 15.09 -4.62
C TYR A 90 -11.45 16.03 -5.52
N LYS A 91 -11.49 17.32 -5.22
CA LYS A 91 -12.30 18.28 -5.97
C LYS A 91 -11.89 18.37 -7.45
N ALA A 92 -10.59 18.34 -7.74
CA ALA A 92 -10.07 18.29 -9.11
C ALA A 92 -10.54 17.06 -9.91
N ARG A 93 -11.04 16.02 -9.23
CA ARG A 93 -11.60 14.79 -9.81
C ARG A 93 -13.14 14.71 -9.70
N GLY A 94 -13.78 15.78 -9.22
CA GLY A 94 -15.22 15.82 -9.02
C GLY A 94 -15.71 15.08 -7.78
N CYS A 95 -14.81 14.74 -6.85
CA CYS A 95 -15.16 14.08 -5.58
C CYS A 95 -15.47 15.16 -4.53
N ASP A 96 -16.60 15.03 -3.83
CA ASP A 96 -17.02 15.92 -2.75
C ASP A 96 -16.46 15.43 -1.41
N ILE A 97 -15.21 15.78 -1.13
CA ILE A 97 -14.54 15.52 0.16
C ILE A 97 -14.12 16.85 0.76
N ALA A 98 -14.65 17.14 1.94
CA ALA A 98 -14.33 18.34 2.69
C ALA A 98 -12.99 18.21 3.44
N PRO A 99 -12.24 19.31 3.67
CA PRO A 99 -10.97 19.26 4.39
C PRO A 99 -11.07 18.66 5.81
N ASP A 100 -12.21 18.78 6.46
CA ASP A 100 -12.46 18.23 7.80
C ASP A 100 -12.91 16.75 7.80
N GLU A 101 -12.97 16.12 6.62
CA GLU A 101 -13.11 14.67 6.45
C GLU A 101 -11.74 13.98 6.23
N ILE A 102 -10.65 14.76 6.22
CA ILE A 102 -9.27 14.33 6.00
C ILE A 102 -8.50 14.35 7.31
N PHE A 103 -7.92 13.20 7.66
CA PHE A 103 -7.12 12.99 8.87
C PHE A 103 -5.68 12.72 8.48
N VAL A 104 -4.79 13.69 8.69
CA VAL A 104 -3.37 13.58 8.39
C VAL A 104 -2.68 12.66 9.40
N SER A 105 -1.82 11.78 8.94
CA SER A 105 -1.12 10.78 9.73
C SER A 105 0.36 10.64 9.34
N ASP A 106 1.06 9.73 10.01
CA ASP A 106 2.45 9.38 9.74
C ASP A 106 2.59 8.28 8.65
N GLY A 107 1.52 7.94 7.96
CA GLY A 107 1.53 7.04 6.82
C GLY A 107 0.40 6.01 6.81
N ALA A 108 0.00 5.59 5.63
CA ALA A 108 -1.10 4.65 5.41
C ALA A 108 -0.96 3.32 6.18
N LYS A 109 0.26 2.83 6.40
CA LYS A 109 0.48 1.59 7.18
C LYS A 109 -0.03 1.73 8.61
N CYS A 110 0.25 2.84 9.28
CA CYS A 110 -0.24 3.12 10.63
C CYS A 110 -1.75 3.27 10.63
N ASP A 111 -2.31 3.96 9.63
CA ASP A 111 -3.76 4.11 9.51
C ASP A 111 -4.46 2.78 9.30
N CYS A 112 -4.00 1.94 8.38
CA CYS A 112 -4.55 0.59 8.14
C CYS A 112 -4.48 -0.30 9.40
N GLY A 113 -3.40 -0.19 10.17
CA GLY A 113 -3.24 -0.92 11.42
C GLY A 113 -4.13 -0.42 12.54
N ASN A 114 -4.33 0.90 12.62
CA ASN A 114 -5.04 1.57 13.71
C ASN A 114 -6.55 1.67 13.49
N ILE A 115 -7.03 1.68 12.24
CA ILE A 115 -8.45 1.84 11.93
C ILE A 115 -9.33 0.78 12.58
N GLN A 116 -8.77 -0.37 12.86
CA GLN A 116 -9.47 -1.49 13.48
C GLN A 116 -9.97 -1.20 14.89
N GLU A 117 -9.38 -0.21 15.57
CA GLU A 117 -9.77 0.15 16.94
C GLU A 117 -11.18 0.73 17.03
N ILE A 118 -11.73 1.24 15.91
CA ILE A 118 -13.11 1.76 15.87
C ILE A 118 -14.17 0.72 15.52
N PHE A 119 -13.75 -0.53 15.24
CA PHE A 119 -14.64 -1.62 14.85
C PHE A 119 -14.72 -2.72 15.92
N SER A 120 -15.90 -3.33 16.10
CA SER A 120 -16.09 -4.48 16.98
C SER A 120 -15.25 -5.68 16.53
N LEU A 121 -14.85 -6.52 17.49
CA LEU A 121 -14.12 -7.76 17.23
C LEU A 121 -14.97 -8.82 16.52
N ASP A 122 -16.30 -8.72 16.57
CA ASP A 122 -17.22 -9.66 15.93
C ASP A 122 -17.35 -9.44 14.42
N ASN A 123 -16.81 -8.33 13.88
CA ASN A 123 -16.86 -8.04 12.46
C ASN A 123 -16.05 -9.05 11.65
N LYS A 124 -16.66 -9.60 10.60
CA LYS A 124 -15.99 -10.44 9.61
C LYS A 124 -15.26 -9.60 8.59
N ILE A 125 -14.01 -9.96 8.33
CA ILE A 125 -13.18 -9.28 7.34
C ILE A 125 -13.09 -10.07 6.05
N ALA A 126 -13.10 -9.38 4.91
CA ALA A 126 -12.75 -9.92 3.61
C ALA A 126 -11.47 -9.25 3.10
N VAL A 127 -10.55 -10.06 2.57
CA VAL A 127 -9.28 -9.60 1.99
C VAL A 127 -9.05 -10.23 0.63
N CYS A 128 -8.39 -9.52 -0.27
CA CYS A 128 -7.84 -10.14 -1.49
C CYS A 128 -6.80 -11.21 -1.10
N ASP A 129 -6.62 -12.20 -1.94
CA ASP A 129 -5.57 -13.20 -1.81
C ASP A 129 -4.91 -13.45 -3.18
N PRO A 130 -3.65 -13.07 -3.39
CA PRO A 130 -2.70 -12.50 -2.43
C PRO A 130 -2.96 -11.03 -2.10
N VAL A 131 -2.46 -10.58 -0.93
CA VAL A 131 -2.67 -9.22 -0.43
C VAL A 131 -1.49 -8.73 0.43
N TYR A 132 -1.42 -7.43 0.66
CA TYR A 132 -0.47 -6.86 1.61
C TYR A 132 -0.71 -7.39 3.02
N PRO A 133 0.29 -8.07 3.66
CA PRO A 133 0.08 -8.84 4.89
C PRO A 133 -0.48 -8.04 6.08
N VAL A 134 -0.27 -6.72 6.09
CA VAL A 134 -0.70 -5.85 7.19
C VAL A 134 -2.20 -5.93 7.46
N TYR A 135 -3.04 -6.14 6.44
CA TYR A 135 -4.49 -6.22 6.64
C TYR A 135 -4.88 -7.47 7.43
N VAL A 136 -4.23 -8.61 7.16
CA VAL A 136 -4.46 -9.85 7.91
C VAL A 136 -3.80 -9.78 9.29
N ASP A 137 -2.51 -9.46 9.34
CA ASP A 137 -1.72 -9.46 10.58
C ASP A 137 -2.29 -8.53 11.64
N SER A 138 -2.73 -7.33 11.24
CA SER A 138 -3.32 -6.38 12.18
C SER A 138 -4.67 -6.85 12.73
N ASN A 139 -5.46 -7.59 11.93
CA ASN A 139 -6.69 -8.23 12.41
C ASN A 139 -6.40 -9.43 13.31
N VAL A 140 -5.32 -10.19 13.07
CA VAL A 140 -4.84 -11.23 14.01
C VAL A 140 -4.48 -10.60 15.35
N MET A 141 -3.68 -9.53 15.36
CA MET A 141 -3.31 -8.78 16.57
C MET A 141 -4.53 -8.29 17.34
N ALA A 142 -5.58 -7.86 16.63
CA ALA A 142 -6.85 -7.44 17.22
C ALA A 142 -7.69 -8.62 17.78
N GLY A 143 -7.44 -9.84 17.34
CA GLY A 143 -8.20 -11.03 17.77
C GLY A 143 -9.44 -11.35 16.95
N ARG A 144 -9.53 -10.84 15.70
CA ARG A 144 -10.73 -10.94 14.84
C ARG A 144 -10.70 -12.11 13.83
N THR A 145 -9.61 -12.89 13.80
CA THR A 145 -9.36 -13.83 12.69
C THR A 145 -9.64 -15.31 13.00
N GLY A 146 -10.02 -15.64 14.22
CA GLY A 146 -10.26 -17.03 14.62
C GLY A 146 -8.98 -17.85 14.77
N THR A 147 -8.97 -19.06 14.19
CA THR A 147 -7.89 -20.05 14.29
C THR A 147 -7.14 -20.18 12.97
N TYR A 148 -5.81 -20.26 13.03
CA TYR A 148 -4.98 -20.50 11.85
C TYR A 148 -4.96 -21.98 11.47
N ASP A 149 -5.19 -22.28 10.20
CA ASP A 149 -4.99 -23.59 9.62
C ASP A 149 -3.67 -23.64 8.84
N PRO A 150 -2.66 -24.39 9.31
CA PRO A 150 -1.35 -24.47 8.65
C PRO A 150 -1.37 -25.24 7.31
N LYS A 151 -2.46 -25.96 6.98
CA LYS A 151 -2.56 -26.70 5.71
C LYS A 151 -3.01 -25.79 4.56
N SER A 152 -3.98 -24.93 4.84
CA SER A 152 -4.48 -23.95 3.88
C SER A 152 -3.77 -22.61 3.98
N GLU A 153 -2.96 -22.41 5.02
CA GLU A 153 -2.29 -21.15 5.36
C GLU A 153 -3.30 -19.97 5.51
N THR A 154 -4.49 -20.28 6.05
CA THR A 154 -5.60 -19.32 6.21
C THR A 154 -6.11 -19.26 7.64
N TRP A 155 -6.81 -18.16 7.96
CA TRP A 155 -7.50 -17.96 9.22
C TRP A 155 -9.00 -18.26 9.07
N SER A 156 -9.61 -18.97 10.03
CA SER A 156 -10.99 -19.48 9.92
C SER A 156 -12.04 -18.40 9.76
N ASP A 157 -11.84 -17.20 10.32
CA ASP A 157 -12.84 -16.13 10.37
C ASP A 157 -12.49 -14.99 9.38
N VAL A 158 -11.57 -15.26 8.42
CA VAL A 158 -11.21 -14.36 7.33
C VAL A 158 -11.78 -14.88 6.03
N ILE A 159 -12.51 -14.03 5.31
CA ILE A 159 -13.01 -14.30 3.96
C ILE A 159 -11.90 -13.94 2.96
N TYR A 160 -11.28 -14.95 2.37
CA TYR A 160 -10.29 -14.77 1.32
C TYR A 160 -10.96 -14.67 -0.04
N MET A 161 -10.62 -13.64 -0.79
CA MET A 161 -11.13 -13.37 -2.15
C MET A 161 -10.02 -13.65 -3.17
N PRO A 162 -10.02 -14.82 -3.84
CA PRO A 162 -8.91 -15.21 -4.71
C PRO A 162 -8.72 -14.25 -5.88
N CYS A 163 -7.50 -13.73 -6.05
CA CYS A 163 -7.05 -12.88 -7.15
C CYS A 163 -6.09 -13.68 -8.01
N LEU A 164 -6.62 -14.39 -9.00
CA LEU A 164 -5.93 -15.38 -9.82
C LEU A 164 -5.77 -14.88 -11.26
N ALA A 165 -4.94 -15.58 -12.05
CA ALA A 165 -4.69 -15.21 -13.45
C ALA A 165 -5.99 -15.21 -14.28
N GLU A 166 -6.91 -16.18 -14.05
CA GLU A 166 -8.17 -16.28 -14.75
C GLU A 166 -9.16 -15.15 -14.49
N ASN A 167 -8.99 -14.40 -13.41
CA ASN A 167 -9.80 -13.20 -13.12
C ASN A 167 -9.01 -11.89 -13.22
N GLY A 168 -7.84 -11.92 -13.89
CA GLY A 168 -6.97 -10.76 -14.06
C GLY A 168 -6.40 -10.23 -12.74
N PHE A 169 -6.28 -11.09 -11.73
CA PHE A 169 -5.86 -10.77 -10.37
C PHE A 169 -6.75 -9.72 -9.66
N ALA A 170 -8.02 -9.62 -10.09
CA ALA A 170 -9.05 -8.81 -9.44
C ALA A 170 -10.05 -9.71 -8.69
N PRO A 171 -10.47 -9.37 -7.47
CA PRO A 171 -11.38 -10.21 -6.70
C PRO A 171 -12.79 -10.17 -7.26
N LYS A 172 -13.53 -11.26 -7.07
CA LYS A 172 -15.00 -11.31 -7.25
C LYS A 172 -15.67 -11.04 -5.92
N LEU A 173 -16.93 -10.57 -5.99
CA LEU A 173 -17.76 -10.40 -4.81
C LEU A 173 -17.83 -11.71 -4.01
N PRO A 174 -17.62 -11.67 -2.68
CA PRO A 174 -17.61 -12.87 -1.86
C PRO A 174 -19.00 -13.50 -1.72
N LYS A 175 -19.04 -14.82 -1.54
CA LYS A 175 -20.30 -15.55 -1.29
C LYS A 175 -20.81 -15.34 0.13
N GLU A 176 -19.90 -15.27 1.08
CA GLU A 176 -20.17 -14.95 2.48
C GLU A 176 -20.17 -13.44 2.66
N THR A 177 -21.11 -12.91 3.44
CA THR A 177 -21.22 -11.47 3.68
C THR A 177 -20.17 -11.01 4.70
N PRO A 178 -19.24 -10.12 4.31
CA PRO A 178 -18.31 -9.47 5.22
C PRO A 178 -18.93 -8.23 5.86
N ASP A 179 -18.33 -7.78 6.97
CA ASP A 179 -18.60 -6.48 7.57
C ASP A 179 -17.55 -5.44 7.12
N LEU A 180 -16.28 -5.87 6.97
CA LEU A 180 -15.17 -5.04 6.53
C LEU A 180 -14.52 -5.65 5.30
N ILE A 181 -14.32 -4.86 4.25
CA ILE A 181 -13.75 -5.29 2.97
C ILE A 181 -12.46 -4.52 2.71
N TYR A 182 -11.32 -5.18 2.73
CA TYR A 182 -10.05 -4.58 2.35
C TYR A 182 -9.84 -4.68 0.84
N LEU A 183 -9.74 -3.55 0.17
CA LEU A 183 -9.37 -3.44 -1.23
C LEU A 183 -8.13 -2.55 -1.36
N CYS A 184 -7.15 -2.99 -2.15
CA CYS A 184 -5.95 -2.23 -2.46
C CYS A 184 -5.79 -2.17 -3.98
N PHE A 185 -6.00 -0.98 -4.55
CA PHE A 185 -5.81 -0.77 -5.99
C PHE A 185 -5.20 0.60 -6.28
N PRO A 186 -4.12 0.63 -7.09
CA PRO A 186 -3.37 -0.53 -7.65
C PRO A 186 -2.86 -1.48 -6.57
N ASN A 187 -2.91 -2.79 -6.85
CA ASN A 187 -2.69 -3.82 -5.85
C ASN A 187 -1.20 -4.02 -5.52
N ASN A 188 -0.92 -4.20 -4.25
CA ASN A 188 0.29 -4.82 -3.74
C ASN A 188 -0.08 -6.23 -3.22
N PRO A 189 0.39 -7.35 -3.83
CA PRO A 189 1.62 -7.46 -4.62
C PRO A 189 1.45 -7.53 -6.15
N THR A 190 0.25 -7.74 -6.68
CA THR A 190 0.06 -8.17 -8.08
C THR A 190 0.22 -7.06 -9.12
N GLY A 191 0.16 -5.80 -8.70
CA GLY A 191 0.11 -4.65 -9.61
C GLY A 191 -1.18 -4.54 -10.42
N ALA A 192 -2.19 -5.36 -10.10
CA ALA A 192 -3.49 -5.33 -10.76
C ALA A 192 -4.27 -4.06 -10.40
N THR A 193 -5.16 -3.66 -11.30
CA THR A 193 -6.13 -2.58 -11.11
C THR A 193 -7.53 -3.07 -11.46
N ILE A 194 -8.52 -2.31 -11.05
CA ILE A 194 -9.92 -2.50 -11.45
C ILE A 194 -10.43 -1.22 -12.10
N THR A 195 -11.37 -1.38 -13.03
CA THR A 195 -12.01 -0.24 -13.69
C THR A 195 -12.96 0.46 -12.72
N LYS A 196 -13.36 1.70 -13.07
CA LYS A 196 -14.37 2.43 -12.31
C LYS A 196 -15.70 1.64 -12.22
N ALA A 197 -16.10 0.95 -13.29
CA ALA A 197 -17.30 0.12 -13.29
C ALA A 197 -17.19 -1.04 -12.30
N GLN A 198 -16.05 -1.73 -12.27
CA GLN A 198 -15.82 -2.80 -11.30
C GLN A 198 -15.78 -2.28 -9.85
N LEU A 199 -15.15 -1.11 -9.61
CA LEU A 199 -15.15 -0.51 -8.28
C LEU A 199 -16.55 -0.08 -7.85
N GLN A 200 -17.40 0.40 -8.79
CA GLN A 200 -18.79 0.72 -8.52
C GLN A 200 -19.59 -0.50 -8.05
N GLU A 201 -19.34 -1.69 -8.64
CA GLU A 201 -19.98 -2.93 -8.18
C GLU A 201 -19.66 -3.24 -6.70
N TRP A 202 -18.43 -2.93 -6.25
CA TRP A 202 -18.05 -3.08 -4.85
C TRP A 202 -18.74 -2.07 -3.94
N VAL A 203 -18.85 -0.83 -4.37
CA VAL A 203 -19.57 0.22 -3.62
C VAL A 203 -21.06 -0.11 -3.49
N ASP A 204 -21.70 -0.55 -4.59
CA ASP A 204 -23.10 -0.97 -4.60
C ASP A 204 -23.31 -2.19 -3.69
N TYR A 205 -22.41 -3.17 -3.76
CA TYR A 205 -22.45 -4.34 -2.89
C TYR A 205 -22.30 -3.96 -1.41
N ALA A 206 -21.31 -3.15 -1.06
CA ALA A 206 -21.07 -2.74 0.33
C ALA A 206 -22.29 -2.00 0.91
N ASN A 207 -22.86 -1.06 0.18
CA ASN A 207 -24.09 -0.36 0.57
C ASN A 207 -25.28 -1.32 0.74
N LYS A 208 -25.41 -2.30 -0.16
CA LYS A 208 -26.50 -3.29 -0.11
C LYS A 208 -26.43 -4.18 1.12
N VAL A 209 -25.23 -4.62 1.51
CA VAL A 209 -25.05 -5.56 2.63
C VAL A 209 -24.73 -4.86 3.96
N GLY A 210 -24.50 -3.54 3.95
CA GLY A 210 -24.14 -2.76 5.13
C GLY A 210 -22.67 -2.93 5.55
N ALA A 211 -21.77 -3.29 4.62
CA ALA A 211 -20.35 -3.43 4.87
C ALA A 211 -19.59 -2.09 4.68
N VAL A 212 -18.40 -2.00 5.26
CA VAL A 212 -17.46 -0.89 5.05
C VAL A 212 -16.28 -1.35 4.20
N ILE A 213 -15.99 -0.60 3.12
CA ILE A 213 -14.78 -0.79 2.31
C ILE A 213 -13.63 0.02 2.93
N LEU A 214 -12.54 -0.66 3.24
CA LEU A 214 -11.25 -0.09 3.62
C LEU A 214 -10.36 -0.08 2.37
N TYR A 215 -10.36 1.07 1.68
CA TYR A 215 -9.73 1.22 0.36
C TYR A 215 -8.33 1.82 0.47
N ASP A 216 -7.30 1.02 0.17
CA ASP A 216 -5.91 1.46 0.16
C ASP A 216 -5.50 1.91 -1.25
N ALA A 217 -5.30 3.22 -1.44
CA ALA A 217 -4.91 3.86 -2.68
C ALA A 217 -3.45 4.35 -2.65
N ALA A 218 -2.55 3.68 -1.93
CA ALA A 218 -1.16 4.12 -1.76
C ALA A 218 -0.36 4.21 -3.08
N TYR A 219 -0.82 3.58 -4.15
CA TYR A 219 -0.16 3.55 -5.46
C TYR A 219 -0.91 4.33 -6.55
N GLU A 220 -1.91 5.13 -6.21
CA GLU A 220 -2.77 5.84 -7.16
C GLU A 220 -2.00 6.74 -8.15
N ALA A 221 -0.87 7.30 -7.72
CA ALA A 221 -0.04 8.17 -8.57
C ALA A 221 0.54 7.46 -9.80
N TYR A 222 0.57 6.13 -9.79
CA TYR A 222 1.07 5.30 -10.91
C TYR A 222 -0.01 4.99 -11.94
N ILE A 223 -1.27 5.28 -11.67
CA ILE A 223 -2.37 5.05 -12.60
C ILE A 223 -2.18 5.91 -13.85
N SER A 224 -2.34 5.28 -15.02
CA SER A 224 -2.17 5.90 -16.33
C SER A 224 -3.33 5.64 -17.28
N GLU A 225 -4.13 4.64 -17.00
CA GLU A 225 -5.29 4.28 -17.82
C GLU A 225 -6.52 5.08 -17.36
N PRO A 226 -7.28 5.66 -18.29
CA PRO A 226 -8.34 6.64 -17.96
C PRO A 226 -9.58 6.03 -17.29
N ASP A 227 -9.78 4.72 -17.41
CA ASP A 227 -10.91 3.98 -16.82
C ASP A 227 -10.62 3.43 -15.43
N VAL A 228 -9.37 3.60 -14.94
CA VAL A 228 -8.95 3.21 -13.59
C VAL A 228 -9.12 4.40 -12.64
N PRO A 229 -9.95 4.30 -11.59
CA PRO A 229 -10.18 5.41 -10.68
C PRO A 229 -8.99 5.65 -9.77
N HIS A 230 -8.72 6.92 -9.47
CA HIS A 230 -7.69 7.32 -8.52
C HIS A 230 -8.18 7.36 -7.06
N SER A 231 -9.50 7.40 -6.88
CA SER A 231 -10.15 7.40 -5.57
C SER A 231 -11.44 6.59 -5.63
N ILE A 232 -11.77 5.92 -4.54
CA ILE A 232 -13.07 5.24 -4.40
C ILE A 232 -14.23 6.25 -4.45
N TYR A 233 -13.99 7.49 -4.07
CA TYR A 233 -15.02 8.56 -4.08
C TYR A 233 -15.37 9.08 -5.48
N GLU A 234 -14.74 8.58 -6.52
CA GLU A 234 -15.20 8.73 -7.91
C GLU A 234 -16.42 7.83 -8.21
N CYS A 235 -16.73 6.88 -7.32
CA CYS A 235 -17.89 6.01 -7.42
C CYS A 235 -19.07 6.58 -6.63
N GLU A 236 -20.27 6.51 -7.22
CA GLU A 236 -21.49 6.97 -6.57
C GLU A 236 -21.82 6.13 -5.33
N GLY A 237 -22.20 6.77 -4.22
CA GLY A 237 -22.51 6.09 -2.96
C GLY A 237 -21.29 5.68 -2.12
N ALA A 238 -20.06 5.94 -2.55
CA ALA A 238 -18.87 5.58 -1.78
C ALA A 238 -18.76 6.31 -0.43
N ARG A 239 -19.29 7.53 -0.33
CA ARG A 239 -19.28 8.32 0.92
C ARG A 239 -20.02 7.65 2.08
N THR A 240 -20.93 6.74 1.80
CA THR A 240 -21.76 6.02 2.81
C THR A 240 -21.21 4.65 3.19
N CYS A 241 -20.16 4.16 2.49
CA CYS A 241 -19.65 2.81 2.75
C CYS A 241 -18.12 2.68 2.66
N ALA A 242 -17.36 3.76 2.45
CA ALA A 242 -15.91 3.64 2.25
C ALA A 242 -15.08 4.57 3.13
N ILE A 243 -13.93 4.04 3.59
CA ILE A 243 -12.81 4.76 4.18
C ILE A 243 -11.63 4.60 3.21
N GLU A 244 -10.96 5.71 2.84
CA GLU A 244 -9.82 5.69 1.94
C GLU A 244 -8.52 6.01 2.67
N PHE A 245 -7.49 5.19 2.44
CA PHE A 245 -6.12 5.43 2.93
C PHE A 245 -5.22 5.91 1.81
N ARG A 246 -4.47 6.98 2.06
CA ARG A 246 -3.55 7.61 1.12
C ARG A 246 -2.16 7.75 1.72
N SER A 247 -1.15 7.75 0.86
CA SER A 247 0.25 7.78 1.30
C SER A 247 1.09 8.71 0.43
N PHE A 248 1.92 9.54 1.06
CA PHE A 248 2.99 10.28 0.37
C PHE A 248 4.25 9.43 0.15
N SER A 249 4.28 8.20 0.66
CA SER A 249 5.47 7.34 0.57
C SER A 249 5.88 7.03 -0.86
N LYS A 250 4.89 6.76 -1.76
CA LYS A 250 5.18 6.26 -3.11
C LYS A 250 5.04 7.32 -4.19
N ASN A 251 4.23 8.35 -3.96
CA ASN A 251 4.05 9.45 -4.90
C ASN A 251 5.06 10.59 -4.72
N ALA A 252 5.56 10.80 -3.48
CA ALA A 252 6.43 11.92 -3.12
C ALA A 252 7.75 11.51 -2.46
N GLY A 253 8.03 10.20 -2.34
CA GLY A 253 9.29 9.72 -1.76
C GLY A 253 9.33 9.74 -0.23
N PHE A 254 8.21 9.88 0.48
CA PHE A 254 8.15 10.07 1.93
C PHE A 254 8.27 8.76 2.73
N THR A 255 8.96 7.76 2.21
CA THR A 255 9.17 6.50 2.94
C THR A 255 9.95 6.70 4.24
N GLY A 256 10.90 7.64 4.26
CA GLY A 256 11.66 8.02 5.47
C GLY A 256 11.11 9.26 6.18
N VAL A 257 10.38 10.14 5.48
CA VAL A 257 9.80 11.39 6.04
C VAL A 257 8.55 11.11 6.84
N ARG A 258 7.73 10.14 6.43
CA ARG A 258 6.50 9.65 7.06
C ARG A 258 5.33 10.63 6.99
N LEU A 259 4.48 10.49 5.97
CA LEU A 259 3.23 11.22 5.84
C LEU A 259 2.20 10.39 5.07
N GLY A 260 0.96 10.46 5.51
CA GLY A 260 -0.21 9.88 4.87
C GLY A 260 -1.47 10.56 5.36
N PHE A 261 -2.61 10.08 4.92
CA PHE A 261 -3.89 10.53 5.45
C PHE A 261 -4.98 9.49 5.22
N THR A 262 -6.00 9.57 6.05
CA THR A 262 -7.24 8.79 5.94
C THR A 262 -8.39 9.72 5.65
N VAL A 263 -9.28 9.34 4.75
CA VAL A 263 -10.54 10.04 4.49
C VAL A 263 -11.69 9.24 5.05
N ILE A 264 -12.47 9.87 5.92
CA ILE A 264 -13.70 9.30 6.48
C ILE A 264 -14.82 10.33 6.31
N PRO A 265 -15.72 10.11 5.35
CA PRO A 265 -16.86 11.01 5.14
C PRO A 265 -17.77 11.08 6.36
N LYS A 266 -18.36 12.25 6.60
CA LYS A 266 -19.34 12.46 7.68
C LYS A 266 -20.62 11.65 7.46
N ASP A 267 -20.87 11.25 6.21
CA ASP A 267 -22.04 10.44 5.84
C ASP A 267 -21.89 8.96 6.21
N LEU A 268 -20.64 8.52 6.50
CA LEU A 268 -20.35 7.13 6.87
C LEU A 268 -20.75 6.87 8.34
N LYS A 269 -21.81 6.09 8.52
CA LYS A 269 -22.41 5.79 9.82
C LYS A 269 -22.77 4.31 9.97
N SER A 270 -22.77 3.84 11.22
CA SER A 270 -23.39 2.59 11.63
C SER A 270 -24.58 2.92 12.52
N GLY A 271 -25.80 2.84 11.99
CA GLY A 271 -26.99 3.42 12.60
C GLY A 271 -26.79 4.93 12.81
N ASP A 272 -26.93 5.40 14.05
CA ASP A 272 -26.70 6.83 14.42
C ASP A 272 -25.24 7.14 14.75
N VAL A 273 -24.35 6.16 14.73
CA VAL A 273 -22.92 6.33 15.13
C VAL A 273 -22.08 6.74 13.94
N SER A 274 -21.48 7.92 13.97
CA SER A 274 -20.57 8.42 12.94
C SER A 274 -19.18 7.79 13.08
N LEU A 275 -18.69 7.12 12.02
CA LEU A 275 -17.33 6.58 12.00
C LEU A 275 -16.28 7.70 11.96
N HIS A 276 -16.61 8.83 11.31
CA HIS A 276 -15.80 10.05 11.37
C HIS A 276 -15.57 10.51 12.81
N ALA A 277 -16.64 10.57 13.63
CA ALA A 277 -16.54 10.99 15.03
C ALA A 277 -15.72 9.99 15.87
N LEU A 278 -15.86 8.68 15.64
CA LEU A 278 -15.07 7.66 16.32
C LEU A 278 -13.58 7.80 16.00
N TRP A 279 -13.24 8.01 14.72
CA TRP A 279 -11.85 8.18 14.31
C TRP A 279 -11.26 9.50 14.82
N ALA A 280 -12.03 10.60 14.79
CA ALA A 280 -11.63 11.87 15.40
C ALA A 280 -11.34 11.70 16.90
N ARG A 281 -12.20 10.96 17.62
CA ARG A 281 -11.99 10.67 19.05
C ARG A 281 -10.73 9.85 19.29
N ARG A 282 -10.47 8.86 18.43
CA ARG A 282 -9.25 8.06 18.48
C ARG A 282 -8.00 8.93 18.26
N HIS A 283 -8.01 9.80 17.26
CA HIS A 283 -6.91 10.76 16.98
C HIS A 283 -6.65 11.65 18.18
N GLY A 284 -7.64 12.37 18.66
CA GLY A 284 -7.50 13.26 19.83
C GLY A 284 -7.11 12.55 21.13
N THR A 285 -7.15 11.20 21.19
CA THR A 285 -6.75 10.44 22.38
C THR A 285 -5.37 9.80 22.25
N LYS A 286 -4.99 9.33 21.04
CA LYS A 286 -3.83 8.47 20.83
C LYS A 286 -2.79 9.04 19.87
N TYR A 287 -3.02 10.21 19.30
CA TYR A 287 -2.17 10.77 18.26
C TYR A 287 -2.09 12.30 18.37
N ASN A 288 -0.88 12.84 18.45
CA ASN A 288 -0.61 14.28 18.55
C ASN A 288 -0.34 14.97 17.20
N GLY A 289 -0.67 14.31 16.10
CA GLY A 289 -0.48 14.84 14.77
C GLY A 289 0.91 14.54 14.15
N ALA A 290 1.00 14.62 12.83
CA ALA A 290 2.26 14.57 12.12
C ALA A 290 3.08 15.87 12.37
N PRO A 291 4.41 15.81 12.32
CA PRO A 291 5.26 16.99 12.55
C PRO A 291 4.94 18.14 11.57
N TYR A 292 5.00 19.37 12.08
CA TYR A 292 4.77 20.58 11.27
C TYR A 292 5.63 20.62 10.01
N ILE A 293 6.94 20.38 10.15
CA ILE A 293 7.89 20.40 9.04
C ILE A 293 7.55 19.39 7.94
N VAL A 294 7.03 18.24 8.33
CA VAL A 294 6.61 17.17 7.42
C VAL A 294 5.32 17.55 6.70
N GLN A 295 4.37 18.20 7.38
CA GLN A 295 3.13 18.68 6.76
C GLN A 295 3.37 19.83 5.79
N ARG A 296 4.35 20.73 6.05
CA ARG A 296 4.80 21.74 5.07
C ARG A 296 5.42 21.10 3.82
N ALA A 297 6.23 20.06 4.00
CA ALA A 297 6.73 19.26 2.89
C ALA A 297 5.60 18.60 2.09
N GLY A 298 4.56 18.10 2.78
CA GLY A 298 3.35 17.56 2.15
C GLY A 298 2.56 18.59 1.34
N GLU A 299 2.44 19.82 1.83
CA GLU A 299 1.83 20.94 1.08
C GLU A 299 2.59 21.24 -0.21
N ALA A 300 3.94 21.21 -0.16
CA ALA A 300 4.80 21.46 -1.32
C ALA A 300 4.60 20.46 -2.46
N VAL A 301 4.11 19.25 -2.18
CA VAL A 301 3.71 18.24 -3.19
C VAL A 301 2.70 18.82 -4.18
N TYR A 302 1.79 19.67 -3.71
CA TYR A 302 0.71 20.27 -4.49
C TYR A 302 1.08 21.61 -5.15
N SER A 303 2.26 22.16 -4.88
CA SER A 303 2.77 23.32 -5.58
C SER A 303 3.02 23.02 -7.07
N ALA A 304 3.08 24.04 -7.91
CA ALA A 304 3.38 23.86 -9.34
C ALA A 304 4.72 23.17 -9.58
N ALA A 305 5.76 23.56 -8.83
CA ALA A 305 7.08 22.92 -8.89
C ALA A 305 7.06 21.48 -8.37
N GLY A 306 6.42 21.25 -7.21
CA GLY A 306 6.29 19.93 -6.63
C GLY A 306 5.60 18.94 -7.58
N LYS A 307 4.44 19.33 -8.14
CA LYS A 307 3.72 18.49 -9.12
C LYS A 307 4.56 18.14 -10.35
N ALA A 308 5.29 19.13 -10.91
CA ALA A 308 6.13 18.89 -12.07
C ALA A 308 7.27 17.90 -11.76
N GLN A 309 8.00 18.11 -10.67
CA GLN A 309 9.12 17.28 -10.26
C GLN A 309 8.69 15.86 -9.88
N LEU A 310 7.58 15.71 -9.16
CA LEU A 310 7.05 14.40 -8.78
C LEU A 310 6.48 13.63 -9.97
N LYS A 311 5.89 14.31 -10.95
CA LYS A 311 5.48 13.69 -12.21
C LYS A 311 6.67 13.02 -12.93
N GLU A 312 7.84 13.65 -12.92
CA GLU A 312 9.06 13.09 -13.50
C GLU A 312 9.54 11.87 -12.71
N GLN A 313 9.52 11.92 -11.36
CA GLN A 313 9.90 10.79 -10.52
C GLN A 313 8.97 9.59 -10.68
N VAL A 314 7.66 9.81 -10.74
CA VAL A 314 6.68 8.74 -10.99
C VAL A 314 6.90 8.17 -12.40
N ALA A 315 7.13 9.00 -13.40
CA ALA A 315 7.44 8.56 -14.77
C ALA A 315 8.72 7.70 -14.83
N TYR A 316 9.74 8.06 -14.07
CA TYR A 316 10.96 7.27 -13.95
C TYR A 316 10.68 5.84 -13.51
N TYR A 317 9.92 5.64 -12.42
CA TYR A 317 9.58 4.30 -11.94
C TYR A 317 8.60 3.55 -12.86
N ARG A 318 7.68 4.27 -13.52
CA ARG A 318 6.80 3.65 -14.53
C ARG A 318 7.60 3.14 -15.72
N ASN A 319 8.61 3.88 -16.18
CA ASN A 319 9.51 3.44 -17.25
C ASN A 319 10.30 2.20 -16.82
N ASN A 320 10.81 2.16 -15.59
CA ASN A 320 11.44 0.98 -15.02
C ASN A 320 10.48 -0.23 -15.01
N ALA A 321 9.23 -0.03 -14.58
CA ALA A 321 8.23 -1.10 -14.55
C ALA A 321 7.94 -1.65 -15.94
N HIS A 322 7.77 -0.77 -16.94
CA HIS A 322 7.58 -1.17 -18.33
C HIS A 322 8.80 -1.91 -18.90
N TYR A 323 10.01 -1.48 -18.54
CA TYR A 323 11.24 -2.14 -18.97
C TYR A 323 11.32 -3.57 -18.42
N ILE A 324 11.04 -3.77 -17.11
CA ILE A 324 11.00 -5.10 -16.50
C ILE A 324 9.92 -5.96 -17.17
N LEU A 325 8.69 -5.43 -17.25
CA LEU A 325 7.54 -6.15 -17.82
C LEU A 325 7.81 -6.65 -19.24
N ASN A 326 8.29 -5.77 -20.12
CA ASN A 326 8.56 -6.10 -21.51
C ASN A 326 9.75 -7.06 -21.64
N GLY A 327 10.84 -6.80 -20.92
CA GLY A 327 12.02 -7.67 -20.98
C GLY A 327 11.76 -9.09 -20.50
N LEU A 328 10.90 -9.27 -19.48
CA LEU A 328 10.51 -10.59 -19.00
C LEU A 328 9.54 -11.30 -19.96
N LYS A 329 8.59 -10.55 -20.58
CA LYS A 329 7.72 -11.10 -21.63
C LYS A 329 8.52 -11.60 -22.83
N GLU A 330 9.50 -10.82 -23.29
CA GLU A 330 10.41 -11.20 -24.38
C GLU A 330 11.23 -12.46 -24.05
N ALA A 331 11.57 -12.64 -22.77
CA ALA A 331 12.27 -13.83 -22.29
C ALA A 331 11.35 -15.05 -22.10
N GLY A 332 10.05 -14.93 -22.36
CA GLY A 332 9.07 -16.03 -22.26
C GLY A 332 8.45 -16.22 -20.87
N PHE A 333 8.70 -15.32 -19.91
CA PHE A 333 8.05 -15.39 -18.60
C PHE A 333 6.56 -15.00 -18.66
N THR A 334 5.76 -15.67 -17.84
CA THR A 334 4.38 -15.25 -17.58
C THR A 334 4.38 -14.16 -16.52
N VAL A 335 4.03 -12.93 -16.91
CA VAL A 335 4.08 -11.75 -16.06
C VAL A 335 2.85 -10.87 -16.21
N SER A 336 2.48 -10.17 -15.15
CA SER A 336 1.40 -9.17 -15.09
C SER A 336 1.82 -7.97 -14.24
N GLY A 337 0.94 -6.96 -14.11
CA GLY A 337 1.27 -5.72 -13.41
C GLY A 337 2.17 -4.79 -14.22
N GLY A 338 2.81 -3.82 -13.56
CA GLY A 338 3.79 -2.91 -14.15
C GLY A 338 3.23 -1.84 -15.10
N VAL A 339 1.91 -1.70 -15.22
CA VAL A 339 1.23 -0.69 -16.06
C VAL A 339 0.78 0.50 -15.21
N ASN A 340 -0.07 0.23 -14.22
CA ASN A 340 -0.59 1.24 -13.28
C ASN A 340 0.01 1.11 -11.88
N ALA A 341 1.08 0.35 -11.74
CA ALA A 341 1.73 0.08 -10.46
C ALA A 341 3.22 -0.16 -10.64
N PRO A 342 4.04 0.07 -9.61
CA PRO A 342 5.48 -0.22 -9.66
C PRO A 342 5.79 -1.71 -9.47
N TYR A 343 4.79 -2.58 -9.37
CA TYR A 343 4.95 -4.00 -9.11
C TYR A 343 4.71 -4.85 -10.35
N ILE A 344 5.60 -5.81 -10.57
CA ILE A 344 5.50 -6.85 -11.57
C ILE A 344 5.27 -8.18 -10.84
N TRP A 345 4.24 -8.91 -11.25
CA TRP A 345 3.85 -10.20 -10.72
C TRP A 345 4.26 -11.29 -11.69
N LEU A 346 5.26 -12.06 -11.31
CA LEU A 346 5.94 -13.05 -12.14
C LEU A 346 5.55 -14.44 -11.69
N LYS A 347 5.10 -15.30 -12.61
CA LYS A 347 4.91 -16.73 -12.32
C LYS A 347 6.27 -17.43 -12.30
N ALA A 348 6.56 -18.15 -11.22
CA ALA A 348 7.77 -18.94 -11.10
C ALA A 348 7.82 -20.03 -12.21
N PRO A 349 8.94 -20.19 -12.92
CA PRO A 349 9.06 -21.16 -13.97
C PRO A 349 9.14 -22.59 -13.45
N ASN A 350 8.88 -23.57 -14.34
CA ASN A 350 9.08 -25.00 -14.08
C ASN A 350 8.38 -25.56 -12.84
N GLY A 351 7.27 -24.92 -12.40
CA GLY A 351 6.51 -25.33 -11.23
C GLY A 351 7.21 -25.11 -9.89
N MET A 352 8.27 -24.30 -9.85
CA MET A 352 8.94 -23.95 -8.61
C MET A 352 7.98 -23.30 -7.63
N THR A 353 8.15 -23.58 -6.35
CA THR A 353 7.53 -22.79 -5.27
C THR A 353 8.10 -21.39 -5.24
N SER A 354 7.40 -20.46 -4.58
CA SER A 354 7.85 -19.07 -4.44
C SER A 354 9.23 -18.96 -3.78
N TRP A 355 9.49 -19.78 -2.77
CA TRP A 355 10.77 -19.80 -2.05
C TRP A 355 11.88 -20.53 -2.80
N GLU A 356 11.60 -21.63 -3.53
CA GLU A 356 12.59 -22.27 -4.41
C GLU A 356 13.04 -21.30 -5.50
N PHE A 357 12.11 -20.52 -6.06
CA PHE A 357 12.47 -19.52 -7.05
C PHE A 357 13.26 -18.35 -6.44
N PHE A 358 12.96 -17.96 -5.20
CA PHE A 358 13.77 -16.97 -4.47
C PHE A 358 15.21 -17.42 -4.32
N ASP A 359 15.42 -18.64 -3.81
CA ASP A 359 16.75 -19.21 -3.60
C ASP A 359 17.50 -19.36 -4.94
N TYR A 360 16.80 -19.84 -5.98
CA TYR A 360 17.35 -19.94 -7.33
C TYR A 360 17.84 -18.58 -7.88
N LEU A 361 17.02 -17.53 -7.74
CA LEU A 361 17.39 -16.18 -8.21
C LEU A 361 18.57 -15.60 -7.42
N LEU A 362 18.59 -15.78 -6.11
CA LEU A 362 19.68 -15.29 -5.28
C LEU A 362 21.01 -15.95 -5.63
N GLU A 363 21.02 -17.26 -5.79
CA GLU A 363 22.24 -18.07 -6.00
C GLU A 363 22.76 -18.00 -7.44
N ASN A 364 21.88 -18.04 -8.43
CA ASN A 364 22.29 -18.21 -9.83
C ASN A 364 22.38 -16.90 -10.62
N VAL A 365 21.54 -15.90 -10.27
CA VAL A 365 21.53 -14.62 -11.01
C VAL A 365 21.74 -13.39 -10.12
N ASN A 366 21.83 -13.59 -8.81
CA ASN A 366 22.03 -12.53 -7.79
C ASN A 366 20.99 -11.40 -7.91
N VAL A 367 19.74 -11.76 -8.13
CA VAL A 367 18.58 -10.85 -8.12
C VAL A 367 17.64 -11.29 -7.01
N VAL A 368 17.13 -10.32 -6.26
CA VAL A 368 16.22 -10.56 -5.13
C VAL A 368 14.89 -9.88 -5.39
N GLY A 369 13.80 -10.63 -5.31
CA GLY A 369 12.43 -10.14 -5.26
C GLY A 369 11.73 -10.62 -4.00
N THR A 370 10.41 -10.69 -4.01
CA THR A 370 9.61 -11.15 -2.87
C THR A 370 8.81 -12.39 -3.24
N PRO A 371 8.95 -13.51 -2.51
CA PRO A 371 8.14 -14.70 -2.71
C PRO A 371 6.65 -14.40 -2.59
N GLY A 372 5.85 -14.88 -3.54
CA GLY A 372 4.43 -14.59 -3.61
C GLY A 372 3.63 -15.22 -2.47
N SER A 373 4.02 -16.41 -2.00
CA SER A 373 3.42 -17.08 -0.84
C SER A 373 3.44 -16.23 0.44
N GLY A 374 4.36 -15.28 0.55
CA GLY A 374 4.37 -14.35 1.69
C GLY A 374 3.25 -13.32 1.68
N PHE A 375 2.43 -13.28 0.64
CA PHE A 375 1.25 -12.40 0.51
C PHE A 375 -0.08 -13.17 0.61
N GLY A 376 -0.03 -14.46 0.84
CA GLY A 376 -1.19 -15.33 0.94
C GLY A 376 -1.08 -16.58 0.08
N PRO A 377 -1.89 -17.62 0.34
CA PRO A 377 -1.79 -18.91 -0.33
C PRO A 377 -1.95 -18.85 -1.85
N SER A 378 -2.81 -17.96 -2.39
CA SER A 378 -2.92 -17.77 -3.85
C SER A 378 -1.70 -17.10 -4.49
N GLY A 379 -0.75 -16.62 -3.68
CA GLY A 379 0.54 -16.12 -4.14
C GLY A 379 1.59 -17.21 -4.36
N GLU A 380 1.32 -18.47 -3.97
CA GLU A 380 2.25 -19.57 -4.21
C GLU A 380 2.50 -19.77 -5.70
N HIS A 381 3.72 -20.13 -6.08
CA HIS A 381 4.23 -20.18 -7.45
C HIS A 381 4.32 -18.81 -8.15
N TYR A 382 4.19 -17.71 -7.42
CA TYR A 382 4.39 -16.36 -7.93
C TYR A 382 5.50 -15.62 -7.18
N PHE A 383 5.95 -14.52 -7.79
CA PHE A 383 7.06 -13.73 -7.30
C PHE A 383 6.85 -12.26 -7.64
N ARG A 384 7.04 -11.37 -6.66
CA ARG A 384 6.92 -9.94 -6.89
C ARG A 384 8.28 -9.30 -7.17
N LEU A 385 8.39 -8.56 -8.27
CA LEU A 385 9.46 -7.61 -8.53
C LEU A 385 8.93 -6.17 -8.40
N THR A 386 9.82 -5.25 -8.05
CA THR A 386 9.51 -3.83 -7.95
C THR A 386 10.34 -3.01 -8.93
N ALA A 387 9.74 -1.93 -9.45
CA ALA A 387 10.39 -0.94 -10.28
C ALA A 387 11.21 0.11 -9.47
N PHE A 388 11.17 0.03 -8.15
CA PHE A 388 11.94 0.91 -7.28
C PHE A 388 13.41 0.51 -7.25
N GLY A 389 14.18 1.10 -8.16
CA GLY A 389 15.61 0.86 -8.32
C GLY A 389 16.22 1.89 -9.25
N SER A 390 17.57 1.96 -9.32
CA SER A 390 18.20 2.73 -10.38
C SER A 390 17.98 2.07 -11.73
N TYR A 391 17.89 2.86 -12.79
CA TYR A 391 17.65 2.35 -14.15
C TYR A 391 18.72 1.32 -14.55
N GLU A 392 20.00 1.58 -14.22
CA GLU A 392 21.12 0.70 -14.50
C GLU A 392 20.97 -0.66 -13.81
N ASN A 393 20.54 -0.66 -12.54
CA ASN A 393 20.28 -1.92 -11.83
C ASN A 393 19.06 -2.66 -12.39
N ILE A 394 18.03 -1.94 -12.86
CA ILE A 394 16.87 -2.53 -13.53
C ILE A 394 17.28 -3.22 -14.82
N VAL A 395 18.06 -2.54 -15.67
CA VAL A 395 18.57 -3.11 -16.92
C VAL A 395 19.41 -4.35 -16.65
N GLU A 396 20.37 -4.25 -15.74
CA GLU A 396 21.23 -5.38 -15.37
C GLU A 396 20.43 -6.57 -14.81
N ALA A 397 19.42 -6.30 -13.96
CA ALA A 397 18.58 -7.37 -13.42
C ALA A 397 17.79 -8.08 -14.52
N VAL A 398 17.20 -7.34 -15.46
CA VAL A 398 16.47 -7.92 -16.58
C VAL A 398 17.40 -8.76 -17.47
N ASP A 399 18.60 -8.27 -17.75
CA ASP A 399 19.61 -9.00 -18.54
C ASP A 399 20.05 -10.30 -17.86
N ARG A 400 20.13 -10.31 -16.55
CA ARG A 400 20.41 -11.53 -15.77
C ARG A 400 19.25 -12.51 -15.81
N LEU A 401 18.02 -12.01 -15.64
CA LEU A 401 16.79 -12.82 -15.66
C LEU A 401 16.56 -13.45 -17.07
N LYS A 402 16.87 -12.74 -18.15
CA LYS A 402 16.80 -13.27 -19.53
C LYS A 402 17.71 -14.48 -19.79
N LYS A 403 18.71 -14.72 -18.95
CA LYS A 403 19.61 -15.88 -19.06
C LYS A 403 19.06 -17.14 -18.40
N ILE A 404 17.98 -17.02 -17.66
CA ILE A 404 17.31 -18.18 -17.05
C ILE A 404 16.68 -19.02 -18.16
N ARG A 405 16.96 -20.31 -18.16
CA ARG A 405 16.31 -21.27 -19.07
C ARG A 405 14.95 -21.65 -18.46
N LEU A 406 13.89 -21.36 -19.19
CA LEU A 406 12.51 -21.68 -18.81
C LEU A 406 12.14 -23.11 -19.19
#